data_81fc7ea505bec296fe21e59e17211973
#
_entry.id   81fc7ea505bec296fe21e59e17211973
#
_cell.length_a   1.000
_cell.length_b   1.000
_cell.length_c   1.000
_cell.angle_alpha   90.00
_cell.angle_beta   90.00
_cell.angle_gamma   90.00
#
_symmetry.space_group_name_H-M   'P 1'
#
loop_
_entity.id
_entity.type
_entity.pdbx_description
1 polymer ?
#
loop_
_entity_poly.entity_id
_entity_poly.type
_entity_poly.pdbx_seq_one_letter_code
_entity_poly.pdbx_strand_id
1 'polypeptide(L)'
;LLSWRCYAAGGRRWWQAWLVLGLAVLAKGPVGLLLPGLVMLSFWTLKGTLFQELRRTPWLPLVLLFLGVAAPWYGMATAANGTEFLGRFLGFSNLERFTSVIYDHPGPPWFYLPWVLLLLLPWSLYLPVAAIRLRFWRLSVWRETPPGADLPLLALLWLVLMVACHAL
;
A
#
# COMPACT_ATOMS: atom_id res chain seq x y z
N LEU A 1 6.28 1.58 5.60
CA LEU A 1 7.42 1.51 6.53
C LEU A 1 7.10 0.77 7.82
N LEU A 2 6.00 1.10 8.53
CA LEU A 2 5.62 0.41 9.77
C LEU A 2 5.37 -1.07 9.56
N SER A 3 4.64 -1.47 8.54
CA SER A 3 4.39 -2.88 8.22
C SER A 3 5.69 -3.65 8.00
N TRP A 4 6.65 -3.04 7.28
CA TRP A 4 7.97 -3.63 7.09
C TRP A 4 8.76 -3.74 8.40
N ARG A 5 8.75 -2.70 9.25
CA ARG A 5 9.39 -2.75 10.56
C ARG A 5 8.79 -3.83 11.46
N CYS A 6 7.50 -4.04 11.38
CA CYS A 6 6.81 -5.11 12.11
C CYS A 6 7.23 -6.49 11.58
N TYR A 7 7.32 -6.64 10.27
CA TYR A 7 7.82 -7.84 9.62
C TYR A 7 9.28 -8.12 10.02
N ALA A 8 10.18 -7.15 9.88
CA ALA A 8 11.60 -7.29 10.24
C ALA A 8 11.83 -7.57 11.72
N ALA A 9 10.92 -7.13 12.61
CA ALA A 9 10.94 -7.40 14.04
C ALA A 9 10.27 -8.73 14.43
N GLY A 10 10.00 -9.63 13.48
CA GLY A 10 9.36 -10.91 13.73
C GLY A 10 7.90 -10.83 14.19
N GLY A 11 7.20 -9.77 13.81
CA GLY A 11 5.75 -9.64 14.03
C GLY A 11 5.32 -9.10 15.41
N ARG A 12 6.24 -8.75 16.31
CA ARG A 12 5.90 -8.31 17.68
C ARG A 12 5.11 -6.99 17.76
N ARG A 13 5.07 -6.19 16.69
CA ARG A 13 4.51 -4.84 16.69
C ARG A 13 3.44 -4.62 15.61
N TRP A 14 2.80 -5.66 15.12
CA TRP A 14 1.76 -5.55 14.10
C TRP A 14 0.63 -4.60 14.48
N TRP A 15 0.31 -4.48 15.78
CA TRP A 15 -0.73 -3.58 16.26
C TRP A 15 -0.48 -2.11 15.85
N GLN A 16 0.79 -1.65 15.79
CA GLN A 16 1.13 -0.29 15.36
C GLN A 16 0.78 -0.07 13.87
N ALA A 17 1.09 -1.06 13.04
CA ALA A 17 0.77 -0.99 11.62
C ALA A 17 -0.75 -0.96 11.39
N TRP A 18 -1.50 -1.79 12.11
CA TRP A 18 -2.95 -1.85 11.98
C TRP A 18 -3.67 -0.63 12.54
N LEU A 19 -3.18 -0.04 13.61
CA LEU A 19 -3.67 1.24 14.12
C LEU A 19 -3.49 2.34 13.08
N VAL A 20 -2.30 2.44 12.47
CA VAL A 20 -2.04 3.44 11.44
C VAL A 20 -2.85 3.16 10.16
N LEU A 21 -3.10 1.90 9.81
CA LEU A 21 -4.01 1.54 8.71
C LEU A 21 -5.45 1.99 8.99
N GLY A 22 -5.92 1.83 10.23
CA GLY A 22 -7.23 2.37 10.65
C GLY A 22 -7.31 3.89 10.48
N LEU A 23 -6.28 4.62 10.92
CA LEU A 23 -6.21 6.08 10.72
C LEU A 23 -6.08 6.45 9.24
N ALA A 24 -5.35 5.68 8.44
CA ALA A 24 -5.21 5.90 7.01
C ALA A 24 -6.56 5.74 6.28
N VAL A 25 -7.37 4.76 6.70
CA VAL A 25 -8.72 4.57 6.16
C VAL A 25 -9.65 5.73 6.55
N LEU A 26 -9.51 6.29 7.75
CA LEU A 26 -10.25 7.51 8.13
C LEU A 26 -9.86 8.71 7.26
N ALA A 27 -8.58 8.83 6.89
CA ALA A 27 -8.08 9.96 6.12
C ALA A 27 -8.33 9.84 4.60
N LYS A 28 -8.23 8.64 4.03
CA LYS A 28 -8.24 8.39 2.58
C LYS A 28 -9.28 7.35 2.13
N GLY A 29 -10.08 6.86 3.04
CA GLY A 29 -11.03 5.78 2.77
C GLY A 29 -10.34 4.42 2.55
N PRO A 30 -11.03 3.45 1.93
CA PRO A 30 -10.55 2.08 1.73
C PRO A 30 -9.19 1.98 1.04
N VAL A 31 -8.82 2.96 0.21
CA VAL A 31 -7.52 3.04 -0.48
C VAL A 31 -6.37 3.07 0.52
N GLY A 32 -6.59 3.69 1.70
CA GLY A 32 -5.61 3.71 2.78
C GLY A 32 -5.22 2.33 3.30
N LEU A 33 -6.07 1.31 3.12
CA LEU A 33 -5.80 -0.10 3.43
C LEU A 33 -5.33 -0.86 2.19
N LEU A 34 -5.97 -0.64 1.03
CA LEU A 34 -5.73 -1.41 -0.18
C LEU A 34 -4.31 -1.26 -0.71
N LEU A 35 -3.80 -0.02 -0.81
CA LEU A 35 -2.45 0.21 -1.35
C LEU A 35 -1.34 -0.39 -0.48
N PRO A 36 -1.26 -0.11 0.84
CA PRO A 36 -0.27 -0.78 1.68
C PRO A 36 -0.44 -2.30 1.74
N GLY A 37 -1.68 -2.78 1.71
CA GLY A 37 -2.00 -4.21 1.66
C GLY A 37 -1.47 -4.86 0.38
N LEU A 38 -1.73 -4.26 -0.78
CA LEU A 38 -1.23 -4.73 -2.07
C LEU A 38 0.30 -4.81 -2.10
N VAL A 39 0.98 -3.76 -1.61
CA VAL A 39 2.45 -3.71 -1.55
C VAL A 39 2.99 -4.83 -0.65
N MET A 40 2.42 -5.02 0.55
CA MET A 40 2.88 -6.05 1.47
C MET A 40 2.60 -7.47 0.94
N LEU A 41 1.44 -7.71 0.35
CA LEU A 41 1.12 -9.00 -0.27
C LEU A 41 2.07 -9.32 -1.43
N SER A 42 2.31 -8.34 -2.31
CA SER A 42 3.25 -8.50 -3.42
C SER A 42 4.68 -8.76 -2.91
N PHE A 43 5.10 -8.04 -1.87
CA PHE A 43 6.40 -8.22 -1.24
C PHE A 43 6.57 -9.63 -0.65
N TRP A 44 5.62 -10.13 0.12
CA TRP A 44 5.67 -11.49 0.68
C TRP A 44 5.60 -12.57 -0.39
N THR A 45 4.85 -12.32 -1.47
CA THR A 45 4.79 -13.23 -2.63
C THR A 45 6.15 -13.34 -3.32
N LEU A 46 6.80 -12.21 -3.60
CA LEU A 46 8.13 -12.18 -4.22
C LEU A 46 9.19 -12.83 -3.32
N LYS A 47 9.09 -12.67 -2.01
CA LYS A 47 9.96 -13.33 -1.04
C LYS A 47 9.65 -14.83 -0.87
N GLY A 48 8.50 -15.30 -1.31
CA GLY A 48 8.06 -16.68 -1.10
C GLY A 48 7.62 -16.98 0.34
N THR A 49 7.38 -15.94 1.15
CA THR A 49 7.01 -16.08 2.58
C THR A 49 5.53 -15.81 2.85
N LEU A 50 4.72 -15.60 1.80
CA LEU A 50 3.31 -15.19 1.91
C LEU A 50 2.51 -16.04 2.90
N PHE A 51 2.47 -17.36 2.70
CA PHE A 51 1.69 -18.25 3.57
C PHE A 51 2.20 -18.29 5.01
N GLN A 52 3.52 -18.18 5.19
CA GLN A 52 4.13 -18.15 6.51
C GLN A 52 3.74 -16.88 7.27
N GLU A 53 3.81 -15.73 6.62
CA GLU A 53 3.46 -14.44 7.23
C GLU A 53 1.95 -14.32 7.47
N LEU A 54 1.11 -14.81 6.55
CA LEU A 54 -0.33 -14.86 6.75
C LEU A 54 -0.73 -15.73 7.97
N ARG A 55 -0.08 -16.87 8.18
CA ARG A 55 -0.33 -17.74 9.34
C ARG A 55 0.22 -17.18 10.64
N ARG A 56 1.32 -16.44 10.60
CA ARG A 56 1.94 -15.82 11.77
C ARG A 56 1.20 -14.58 12.27
N THR A 57 0.45 -13.93 11.39
CA THR A 57 -0.25 -12.69 11.72
C THR A 57 -1.49 -13.01 12.56
N PRO A 58 -1.61 -12.46 13.77
CA PRO A 58 -2.78 -12.65 14.61
C PRO A 58 -3.94 -11.78 14.12
N TRP A 59 -4.66 -12.26 13.09
CA TRP A 59 -5.67 -11.48 12.37
C TRP A 59 -6.79 -10.95 13.24
N LEU A 60 -7.32 -11.79 14.13
CA LEU A 60 -8.51 -11.43 14.94
C LEU A 60 -8.29 -10.17 15.78
N PRO A 61 -7.28 -10.07 16.68
CA PRO A 61 -7.06 -8.87 17.46
C PRO A 61 -6.68 -7.66 16.61
N LEU A 62 -6.02 -7.86 15.48
CA LEU A 62 -5.62 -6.78 14.59
C LEU A 62 -6.81 -6.20 13.83
N VAL A 63 -7.71 -7.05 13.33
CA VAL A 63 -8.97 -6.62 12.68
C VAL A 63 -9.86 -5.92 13.70
N LEU A 64 -9.97 -6.42 14.92
CA LEU A 64 -10.73 -5.75 15.98
C LEU A 64 -10.17 -4.37 16.31
N LEU A 65 -8.84 -4.24 16.39
CA LEU A 65 -8.19 -2.94 16.59
C LEU A 65 -8.48 -1.97 15.43
N PHE A 66 -8.36 -2.44 14.20
CA PHE A 66 -8.67 -1.67 13.01
C PHE A 66 -10.12 -1.19 12.99
N LEU A 67 -11.06 -2.10 13.25
CA LEU A 67 -12.49 -1.78 13.32
C LEU A 67 -12.78 -0.83 14.48
N GLY A 68 -12.15 -1.00 15.64
CA GLY A 68 -12.29 -0.09 16.78
C GLY A 68 -11.88 1.35 16.46
N VAL A 69 -10.92 1.54 15.54
CA VAL A 69 -10.51 2.87 15.08
C VAL A 69 -11.43 3.39 13.97
N ALA A 70 -11.75 2.58 12.98
CA ALA A 70 -12.46 3.02 11.78
C ALA A 70 -13.99 3.03 11.96
N ALA A 71 -14.56 2.00 12.55
CA ALA A 71 -16.01 1.82 12.61
C ALA A 71 -16.79 2.91 13.36
N PRO A 72 -16.30 3.51 14.46
CA PRO A 72 -17.05 4.56 15.16
C PRO A 72 -17.35 5.76 14.26
N TRP A 73 -16.35 6.20 13.47
CA TRP A 73 -16.52 7.32 12.56
C TRP A 73 -17.49 6.99 11.42
N TYR A 74 -17.32 5.83 10.78
CA TYR A 74 -18.22 5.40 9.70
C TYR A 74 -19.64 5.15 10.20
N GLY A 75 -19.78 4.63 11.42
CA GLY A 75 -21.08 4.44 12.05
C GLY A 75 -21.80 5.77 12.29
N MET A 76 -21.11 6.75 12.88
CA MET A 76 -21.66 8.10 13.11
C MET A 76 -21.98 8.80 11.80
N ALA A 77 -21.08 8.73 10.81
CA ALA A 77 -21.29 9.34 9.50
C ALA A 77 -22.49 8.72 8.78
N THR A 78 -22.68 7.42 8.87
CA THR A 78 -23.84 6.72 8.28
C THR A 78 -25.13 7.05 9.02
N ALA A 79 -25.10 7.15 10.34
CA ALA A 79 -26.25 7.55 11.15
C ALA A 79 -26.71 8.99 10.84
N ALA A 80 -25.77 9.89 10.57
CA ALA A 80 -26.06 11.27 10.25
C ALA A 80 -26.51 11.51 8.79
N ASN A 81 -25.97 10.73 7.82
CA ASN A 81 -26.15 10.98 6.38
C ASN A 81 -26.94 9.87 5.66
N GLY A 82 -27.39 8.85 6.37
CA GLY A 82 -28.08 7.70 5.79
C GLY A 82 -27.15 6.69 5.12
N THR A 83 -27.71 5.57 4.68
CA THR A 83 -26.94 4.47 4.04
C THR A 83 -26.39 4.85 2.66
N GLU A 84 -26.94 5.86 2.01
CA GLU A 84 -26.43 6.40 0.74
C GLU A 84 -25.01 6.95 0.87
N PHE A 85 -24.63 7.43 2.05
CA PHE A 85 -23.28 7.90 2.32
C PHE A 85 -22.23 6.80 2.07
N LEU A 86 -22.48 5.59 2.57
CA LEU A 86 -21.56 4.47 2.34
C LEU A 86 -21.47 4.10 0.86
N GLY A 87 -22.59 4.07 0.15
CA GLY A 87 -22.62 3.79 -1.29
C GLY A 87 -21.82 4.81 -2.10
N ARG A 88 -22.03 6.10 -1.85
CA ARG A 88 -21.29 7.18 -2.52
C ARG A 88 -19.81 7.20 -2.13
N PHE A 89 -19.51 7.01 -0.86
CA PHE A 89 -18.14 7.05 -0.36
C PHE A 89 -17.31 5.83 -0.80
N LEU A 90 -17.88 4.62 -0.71
CA LEU A 90 -17.20 3.40 -1.13
C LEU A 90 -17.18 3.22 -2.65
N GLY A 91 -18.30 3.56 -3.34
CA GLY A 91 -18.44 3.46 -4.78
C GLY A 91 -17.75 4.62 -5.50
N PHE A 92 -18.45 5.75 -5.61
CA PHE A 92 -18.01 6.89 -6.42
C PHE A 92 -16.66 7.46 -5.99
N SER A 93 -16.46 7.71 -4.69
CA SER A 93 -15.25 8.39 -4.24
C SER A 93 -13.99 7.52 -4.25
N ASN A 94 -14.12 6.21 -4.27
CA ASN A 94 -12.98 5.31 -4.18
C ASN A 94 -12.84 4.34 -5.36
N LEU A 95 -13.90 3.63 -5.75
CA LEU A 95 -13.81 2.64 -6.82
C LEU A 95 -13.83 3.29 -8.20
N GLU A 96 -14.72 4.24 -8.44
CA GLU A 96 -14.85 4.89 -9.76
C GLU A 96 -13.63 5.73 -10.12
N ARG A 97 -12.93 6.31 -9.13
CA ARG A 97 -11.67 7.02 -9.37
C ARG A 97 -10.55 6.13 -9.90
N PHE A 98 -10.63 4.83 -9.66
CA PHE A 98 -9.64 3.87 -10.18
C PHE A 98 -10.08 3.23 -11.50
N THR A 99 -11.37 3.24 -11.81
CA THR A 99 -11.93 2.54 -12.97
C THR A 99 -12.41 3.46 -14.08
N SER A 100 -12.56 4.76 -13.80
CA SER A 100 -13.00 5.74 -14.77
C SER A 100 -12.17 7.02 -14.76
N VAL A 101 -11.97 7.60 -15.92
CA VAL A 101 -11.35 8.94 -16.09
C VAL A 101 -12.40 9.98 -15.71
N ILE A 102 -12.41 10.40 -14.43
CA ILE A 102 -13.44 11.32 -13.89
C ILE A 102 -13.28 12.75 -14.42
N TYR A 103 -12.08 13.13 -14.86
CA TYR A 103 -11.75 14.51 -15.23
C TYR A 103 -11.37 14.69 -16.70
N ASP A 104 -11.96 13.98 -17.62
CA ASP A 104 -11.84 14.21 -19.08
C ASP A 104 -10.41 14.58 -19.60
N HIS A 105 -9.39 14.11 -18.91
CA HIS A 105 -7.98 14.26 -19.28
C HIS A 105 -7.39 12.87 -19.56
N PRO A 106 -7.73 12.27 -20.71
CA PRO A 106 -7.14 10.99 -21.11
C PRO A 106 -5.67 11.21 -21.43
N GLY A 107 -4.80 10.99 -20.46
CA GLY A 107 -3.36 10.96 -20.66
C GLY A 107 -2.90 9.53 -20.99
N PRO A 108 -1.84 9.36 -21.80
CA PRO A 108 -1.27 8.04 -22.00
C PRO A 108 -0.75 7.48 -20.67
N PRO A 109 -0.75 6.14 -20.45
CA PRO A 109 -0.35 5.51 -19.17
C PRO A 109 1.05 5.91 -18.69
N TRP A 110 1.94 6.27 -19.61
CA TRP A 110 3.30 6.72 -19.31
C TRP A 110 3.40 8.22 -18.95
N PHE A 111 2.29 8.99 -19.02
CA PHE A 111 2.29 10.43 -18.74
C PHE A 111 2.85 10.78 -17.36
N TYR A 112 2.55 9.99 -16.34
CA TYR A 112 3.02 10.23 -14.98
C TYR A 112 4.51 9.95 -14.78
N LEU A 113 5.11 9.09 -15.59
CA LEU A 113 6.52 8.68 -15.42
C LEU A 113 7.51 9.84 -15.48
N PRO A 114 7.52 10.71 -16.52
CA PRO A 114 8.42 11.85 -16.56
C PRO A 114 8.16 12.84 -15.42
N TRP A 115 6.90 13.04 -15.02
CA TRP A 115 6.58 13.94 -13.91
C TRP A 115 7.08 13.40 -12.57
N VAL A 116 6.91 12.11 -12.30
CA VAL A 116 7.45 11.48 -11.09
C VAL A 116 8.98 11.59 -11.06
N LEU A 117 9.65 11.35 -12.18
CA LEU A 117 11.10 11.47 -12.27
C LEU A 117 11.57 12.93 -12.07
N LEU A 118 10.85 13.90 -12.64
CA LEU A 118 11.16 15.30 -12.48
C LEU A 118 10.96 15.80 -11.05
N LEU A 119 9.82 15.45 -10.44
CA LEU A 119 9.49 15.86 -9.06
C LEU A 119 10.39 15.22 -8.01
N LEU A 120 10.95 14.04 -8.30
CA LEU A 120 11.91 13.36 -7.44
C LEU A 120 13.36 13.80 -7.65
N LEU A 121 13.63 14.81 -8.51
CA LEU A 121 14.99 15.33 -8.64
C LEU A 121 15.47 15.96 -7.30
N PRO A 122 16.76 15.77 -6.95
CA PRO A 122 17.80 15.03 -7.68
C PRO A 122 17.83 13.52 -7.44
N TRP A 123 16.94 13.00 -6.59
CA TRP A 123 16.94 11.59 -6.15
C TRP A 123 16.62 10.60 -7.27
N SER A 124 15.85 11.05 -8.28
CA SER A 124 15.51 10.22 -9.45
C SER A 124 16.74 9.77 -10.25
N LEU A 125 17.83 10.54 -10.20
CA LEU A 125 19.09 10.18 -10.88
C LEU A 125 19.72 8.90 -10.27
N TYR A 126 19.43 8.60 -9.02
CA TYR A 126 19.92 7.40 -8.36
C TYR A 126 19.04 6.16 -8.62
N LEU A 127 17.81 6.32 -9.12
CA LEU A 127 16.90 5.21 -9.37
C LEU A 127 17.46 4.13 -10.30
N PRO A 128 18.05 4.49 -11.47
CA PRO A 128 18.64 3.49 -12.35
C PRO A 128 19.78 2.72 -11.70
N VAL A 129 20.64 3.44 -10.97
CA VAL A 129 21.77 2.83 -10.24
C VAL A 129 21.27 1.92 -9.13
N ALA A 130 20.26 2.35 -8.38
CA ALA A 130 19.64 1.53 -7.34
C ALA A 130 19.00 0.27 -7.92
N ALA A 131 18.26 0.39 -9.02
CA ALA A 131 17.63 -0.73 -9.71
C ALA A 131 18.68 -1.75 -10.19
N ILE A 132 19.75 -1.28 -10.83
CA ILE A 132 20.84 -2.15 -11.32
C ILE A 132 21.55 -2.85 -10.16
N ARG A 133 21.89 -2.12 -9.09
CA ARG A 133 22.60 -2.68 -7.93
C ARG A 133 21.74 -3.70 -7.18
N LEU A 134 20.47 -3.41 -6.97
CA LEU A 134 19.54 -4.30 -6.27
C LEU A 134 19.12 -5.51 -7.09
N ARG A 135 19.29 -5.47 -8.43
CA ARG A 135 18.88 -6.55 -9.34
C ARG A 135 17.45 -7.03 -9.03
N PHE A 136 16.54 -6.08 -8.78
CA PHE A 136 15.19 -6.35 -8.28
C PHE A 136 14.35 -7.24 -9.21
N TRP A 137 14.73 -7.37 -10.48
CA TRP A 137 14.11 -8.30 -11.45
C TRP A 137 14.49 -9.78 -11.23
N ARG A 138 15.45 -10.07 -10.35
CA ARG A 138 15.85 -11.43 -10.03
C ARG A 138 15.13 -11.92 -8.77
N LEU A 139 14.28 -12.94 -8.91
CA LEU A 139 13.56 -13.54 -7.79
C LEU A 139 14.49 -14.11 -6.70
N SER A 140 15.70 -14.59 -7.08
CA SER A 140 16.68 -15.05 -6.11
C SER A 140 17.04 -13.99 -5.10
N VAL A 141 17.23 -12.73 -5.55
CA VAL A 141 17.57 -11.61 -4.66
C VAL A 141 16.47 -11.37 -3.62
N TRP A 142 15.18 -11.47 -4.02
CA TRP A 142 14.07 -11.31 -3.09
C TRP A 142 14.05 -12.40 -2.01
N ARG A 143 14.35 -13.64 -2.40
CA ARG A 143 14.31 -14.81 -1.51
C ARG A 143 15.54 -14.92 -0.60
N GLU A 144 16.71 -14.55 -1.09
CA GLU A 144 17.99 -14.64 -0.37
C GLU A 144 18.26 -13.46 0.54
N THR A 145 17.67 -12.28 0.28
CA THR A 145 17.89 -11.10 1.12
C THR A 145 17.23 -11.29 2.48
N PRO A 146 17.99 -11.20 3.60
CA PRO A 146 17.44 -11.41 4.92
C PRO A 146 16.47 -10.31 5.33
N PRO A 147 15.51 -10.61 6.24
CA PRO A 147 14.64 -9.61 6.82
C PRO A 147 15.47 -8.51 7.51
N GLY A 148 15.15 -7.25 7.21
CA GLY A 148 15.88 -6.09 7.73
C GLY A 148 16.84 -5.46 6.72
N ALA A 149 17.40 -6.22 5.76
CA ALA A 149 18.21 -5.71 4.66
C ALA A 149 17.38 -5.50 3.36
N ASP A 150 16.12 -5.91 3.36
CA ASP A 150 15.22 -5.92 2.21
C ASP A 150 14.38 -4.64 2.04
N LEU A 151 14.60 -3.63 2.88
CA LEU A 151 13.91 -2.33 2.77
C LEU A 151 14.07 -1.65 1.40
N PRO A 152 15.26 -1.65 0.77
CA PRO A 152 15.40 -1.08 -0.57
C PRO A 152 14.56 -1.79 -1.63
N LEU A 153 14.40 -3.12 -1.52
CA LEU A 153 13.54 -3.89 -2.41
C LEU A 153 12.07 -3.50 -2.22
N LEU A 154 11.61 -3.36 -0.98
CA LEU A 154 10.26 -2.88 -0.68
C LEU A 154 10.04 -1.46 -1.21
N ALA A 155 11.02 -0.56 -1.06
CA ALA A 155 10.92 0.82 -1.54
C ALA A 155 10.77 0.89 -3.07
N LEU A 156 11.54 0.09 -3.81
CA LEU A 156 11.39 -0.01 -5.26
C LEU A 156 10.05 -0.61 -5.67
N LEU A 157 9.61 -1.67 -5.00
CA LEU A 157 8.30 -2.28 -5.25
C LEU A 157 7.18 -1.28 -5.00
N TRP A 158 7.26 -0.52 -3.91
CA TRP A 158 6.30 0.55 -3.60
C TRP A 158 6.24 1.58 -4.73
N LEU A 159 7.40 2.07 -5.18
CA LEU A 159 7.47 3.04 -6.27
C LEU A 159 6.84 2.49 -7.55
N VAL A 160 7.20 1.26 -7.95
CA VAL A 160 6.67 0.62 -9.15
C VAL A 160 5.15 0.46 -9.08
N LEU A 161 4.64 -0.04 -7.96
CA LEU A 161 3.18 -0.22 -7.78
C LEU A 161 2.43 1.10 -7.75
N MET A 162 3.01 2.16 -7.11
CA MET A 162 2.39 3.48 -7.10
C MET A 162 2.31 4.09 -8.51
N VAL A 163 3.40 4.02 -9.27
CA VAL A 163 3.40 4.49 -10.66
C VAL A 163 2.42 3.69 -11.51
N ALA A 164 2.39 2.37 -11.36
CA ALA A 164 1.46 1.51 -12.09
C ALA A 164 -0.01 1.83 -11.76
N CYS A 165 -0.34 2.01 -10.47
CA CYS A 165 -1.71 2.36 -10.06
C CYS A 165 -2.17 3.74 -10.54
N HIS A 166 -1.25 4.67 -10.81
CA HIS A 166 -1.60 6.00 -11.34
C HIS A 166 -1.56 6.05 -12.88
N ALA A 167 -0.98 5.03 -13.51
CA ALA A 167 -0.91 4.91 -14.96
C ALA A 167 -2.12 4.16 -15.57
N LEU A 168 -2.93 3.51 -14.72
CA LEU A 168 -4.19 2.84 -15.10
C LEU A 168 -5.36 3.81 -15.02
#